data_1687cb89fa5720417019441cfa24a967
#
_entry.id   1687cb89fa5720417019441cfa24a967
#
_cell.length_a   1.000
_cell.length_b   1.000
_cell.length_c   1.000
_cell.angle_alpha   90.00
_cell.angle_beta   90.00
_cell.angle_gamma   90.00
#
_symmetry.space_group_name_H-M   'P 1'
#
loop_
_entity.id
_entity.type
_entity.pdbx_description
1 polymer ?
#
loop_
_entity_poly.entity_id
_entity_poly.type
_entity_poly.pdbx_seq_one_letter_code
_entity_poly.pdbx_strand_id
1 'polypeptide(L)'
;MKKRKEALQGATDFHYENFLRRSRYTSVFLVLLAAFCVITVLNINTGNVDISIPKILKIIFLREGNKMEYNIIWKIRLPRILMAAILGGALSLSGFLLQTFFENPIAGPFVLGISSGAKMVVALAMIYFLGRFQVVSSYTLIIAAFIGSLIATGFILLVSRRINHMATLLVAGIMIGYICSAVTDFVVTFAEDSDIVNLHGWSQGSFSGMNWSNVKAVSYTHLTLP
;
A
#
# COMPACT_ATOMS: atom_id res chain seq x y z
N MET A 1 -36.73 -43.01 -9.91
CA MET A 1 -36.62 -42.59 -8.49
C MET A 1 -35.16 -42.34 -8.02
N LYS A 2 -34.18 -43.18 -8.38
CA LYS A 2 -32.79 -43.07 -7.97
C LYS A 2 -32.11 -41.75 -8.36
N LYS A 3 -32.19 -41.33 -9.64
CA LYS A 3 -31.62 -40.05 -10.13
C LYS A 3 -32.16 -38.79 -9.44
N ARG A 4 -33.41 -38.83 -8.96
CA ARG A 4 -34.00 -37.69 -8.25
C ARG A 4 -33.50 -37.57 -6.81
N LYS A 5 -33.20 -38.71 -6.16
CA LYS A 5 -32.59 -38.74 -4.84
C LYS A 5 -31.13 -38.26 -4.89
N GLU A 6 -30.36 -38.71 -5.88
CA GLU A 6 -28.99 -38.28 -6.10
C GLU A 6 -28.88 -36.78 -6.39
N ALA A 7 -29.78 -36.21 -7.19
CA ALA A 7 -29.86 -34.78 -7.45
C ALA A 7 -30.22 -33.96 -6.18
N LEU A 8 -31.14 -34.48 -5.35
CA LEU A 8 -31.49 -33.82 -4.08
C LEU A 8 -30.34 -33.87 -3.05
N GLN A 9 -29.63 -35.00 -2.95
CA GLN A 9 -28.43 -35.10 -2.12
C GLN A 9 -27.32 -34.17 -2.57
N GLY A 10 -27.02 -34.09 -3.88
CA GLY A 10 -26.04 -33.15 -4.41
C GLY A 10 -26.39 -31.68 -4.16
N ALA A 11 -27.69 -31.34 -4.21
CA ALA A 11 -28.15 -29.98 -3.90
C ALA A 11 -27.99 -29.64 -2.40
N THR A 12 -28.29 -30.58 -1.50
CA THR A 12 -28.13 -30.39 -0.06
C THR A 12 -26.66 -30.26 0.33
N ASP A 13 -25.78 -31.10 -0.25
CA ASP A 13 -24.34 -31.06 -0.01
C ASP A 13 -23.73 -29.71 -0.50
N PHE A 14 -24.16 -29.25 -1.67
CA PHE A 14 -23.73 -27.94 -2.20
C PHE A 14 -24.15 -26.77 -1.30
N HIS A 15 -25.39 -26.78 -0.79
CA HIS A 15 -25.86 -25.75 0.14
C HIS A 15 -25.08 -25.78 1.47
N TYR A 16 -24.80 -26.95 1.98
CA TYR A 16 -24.04 -27.15 3.22
C TYR A 16 -22.59 -26.67 3.05
N GLU A 17 -21.92 -27.06 1.98
CA GLU A 17 -20.57 -26.59 1.68
C GLU A 17 -20.48 -25.07 1.51
N ASN A 18 -21.45 -24.48 0.80
CA ASN A 18 -21.53 -23.02 0.65
C ASN A 18 -21.78 -22.31 2.00
N PHE A 19 -22.59 -22.89 2.86
CA PHE A 19 -22.82 -22.35 4.20
C PHE A 19 -21.53 -22.38 5.03
N LEU A 20 -20.82 -23.51 5.05
CA LEU A 20 -19.52 -23.62 5.76
C LEU A 20 -18.47 -22.66 5.19
N ARG A 21 -18.43 -22.48 3.86
CA ARG A 21 -17.53 -21.54 3.20
C ARG A 21 -17.84 -20.10 3.61
N ARG A 22 -19.11 -19.71 3.54
CA ARG A 22 -19.55 -18.36 3.98
C ARG A 22 -19.25 -18.13 5.46
N SER A 23 -19.53 -19.09 6.32
CA SER A 23 -19.23 -19.01 7.75
C SER A 23 -17.75 -18.79 8.00
N ARG A 24 -16.86 -19.53 7.34
CA ARG A 24 -15.41 -19.31 7.44
C ARG A 24 -14.99 -17.93 6.98
N TYR A 25 -15.48 -17.46 5.82
CA TYR A 25 -15.15 -16.11 5.34
C TYR A 25 -15.64 -15.03 6.30
N THR A 26 -16.86 -15.16 6.81
CA THR A 26 -17.40 -14.23 7.80
C THR A 26 -16.57 -14.22 9.08
N SER A 27 -16.20 -15.42 9.59
CA SER A 27 -15.37 -15.51 10.79
C SER A 27 -13.98 -14.89 10.59
N VAL A 28 -13.31 -15.17 9.48
CA VAL A 28 -12.02 -14.58 9.16
C VAL A 28 -12.13 -13.05 9.04
N PHE A 29 -13.18 -12.56 8.35
CA PHE A 29 -13.41 -11.12 8.21
C PHE A 29 -13.64 -10.45 9.58
N LEU A 30 -14.42 -11.06 10.47
CA LEU A 30 -14.66 -10.54 11.82
C LEU A 30 -13.38 -10.53 12.66
N VAL A 31 -12.55 -11.57 12.56
CA VAL A 31 -11.25 -11.62 13.24
C VAL A 31 -10.32 -10.51 12.73
N LEU A 32 -10.25 -10.31 11.41
CA LEU A 32 -9.44 -9.25 10.82
C LEU A 32 -9.95 -7.86 11.20
N LEU A 33 -11.27 -7.66 11.23
CA LEU A 33 -11.88 -6.41 11.67
C LEU A 33 -11.58 -6.14 13.15
N ALA A 34 -11.70 -7.14 14.00
CA ALA A 34 -11.35 -7.02 15.42
C ALA A 34 -9.86 -6.69 15.60
N ALA A 35 -8.97 -7.38 14.88
CA ALA A 35 -7.54 -7.10 14.88
C ALA A 35 -7.25 -5.67 14.42
N PHE A 36 -7.90 -5.20 13.36
CA PHE A 36 -7.78 -3.82 12.87
C PHE A 36 -8.21 -2.80 13.93
N CYS A 37 -9.34 -3.02 14.62
CA CYS A 37 -9.80 -2.16 15.71
C CYS A 37 -8.80 -2.12 16.87
N VAL A 38 -8.29 -3.28 17.29
CA VAL A 38 -7.29 -3.39 18.37
C VAL A 38 -6.01 -2.65 17.98
N ILE A 39 -5.46 -2.89 16.78
CA ILE A 39 -4.25 -2.22 16.28
C ILE A 39 -4.48 -0.70 16.19
N THR A 40 -5.65 -0.26 15.75
CA THR A 40 -6.00 1.17 15.69
C THR A 40 -5.98 1.80 17.08
N VAL A 41 -6.61 1.16 18.08
CA VAL A 41 -6.61 1.65 19.47
C VAL A 41 -5.20 1.68 20.04
N LEU A 42 -4.41 0.64 19.84
CA LEU A 42 -3.01 0.58 20.26
C LEU A 42 -2.19 1.71 19.62
N ASN A 43 -2.36 1.93 18.32
CA ASN A 43 -1.65 2.97 17.58
C ASN A 43 -2.02 4.39 18.04
N ILE A 44 -3.31 4.62 18.34
CA ILE A 44 -3.77 5.90 18.93
C ILE A 44 -3.19 6.09 20.34
N ASN A 45 -3.05 5.03 21.11
CA ASN A 45 -2.53 5.11 22.48
C ASN A 45 -1.00 5.28 22.51
N THR A 46 -0.29 4.60 21.63
CA THR A 46 1.18 4.60 21.60
C THR A 46 1.73 5.90 20.99
N GLY A 47 2.68 6.54 21.67
CA GLY A 47 3.35 7.75 21.18
C GLY A 47 4.14 8.44 22.30
N ASN A 48 4.85 9.53 21.96
CA ASN A 48 5.68 10.29 22.92
C ASN A 48 4.88 10.95 24.05
N VAL A 49 3.55 10.99 23.94
CA VAL A 49 2.64 11.51 24.99
C VAL A 49 1.61 10.43 25.26
N ASP A 50 1.61 9.94 26.49
CA ASP A 50 0.66 8.93 26.95
C ASP A 50 -0.72 9.58 27.22
N ILE A 51 -1.72 9.15 26.47
CA ILE A 51 -3.09 9.61 26.63
C ILE A 51 -3.95 8.39 26.94
N SER A 52 -4.58 8.35 28.10
CA SER A 52 -5.40 7.21 28.49
C SER A 52 -6.57 6.96 27.54
N ILE A 53 -6.90 5.69 27.31
CA ILE A 53 -7.96 5.27 26.38
C ILE A 53 -9.30 5.99 26.63
N PRO A 54 -9.78 6.15 27.90
CA PRO A 54 -11.01 6.90 28.15
C PRO A 54 -10.94 8.37 27.69
N LYS A 55 -9.77 9.02 27.83
CA LYS A 55 -9.58 10.39 27.33
C LYS A 55 -9.59 10.42 25.80
N ILE A 56 -8.96 9.45 25.14
CA ILE A 56 -8.96 9.33 23.67
C ILE A 56 -10.40 9.27 23.16
N LEU A 57 -11.24 8.43 23.75
CA LEU A 57 -12.65 8.31 23.38
C LEU A 57 -13.42 9.63 23.58
N LYS A 58 -13.22 10.32 24.73
CA LYS A 58 -13.82 11.64 24.97
C LYS A 58 -13.39 12.67 23.93
N ILE A 59 -12.09 12.70 23.57
CA ILE A 59 -11.58 13.65 22.57
C ILE A 59 -12.13 13.35 21.18
N ILE A 60 -12.26 12.08 20.80
CA ILE A 60 -12.76 11.70 19.48
C ILE A 60 -14.26 11.95 19.35
N PHE A 61 -15.07 11.52 20.34
CA PHE A 61 -16.53 11.55 20.23
C PHE A 61 -17.15 12.83 20.80
N LEU A 62 -16.62 13.34 21.92
CA LEU A 62 -17.18 14.52 22.61
C LEU A 62 -16.42 15.81 22.29
N ARG A 63 -15.25 15.71 21.66
CA ARG A 63 -14.31 16.82 21.40
C ARG A 63 -13.89 17.56 22.68
N GLU A 64 -13.96 16.88 23.83
CA GLU A 64 -13.57 17.39 25.12
C GLU A 64 -12.15 16.93 25.48
N GLY A 65 -11.30 17.85 25.90
CA GLY A 65 -9.92 17.56 26.35
C GLY A 65 -9.02 18.76 26.34
N ASN A 66 -7.80 18.57 26.81
CA ASN A 66 -6.76 19.59 26.74
C ASN A 66 -6.45 19.90 25.26
N LYS A 67 -6.28 21.19 24.93
CA LYS A 67 -5.95 21.66 23.58
C LYS A 67 -4.74 20.94 22.95
N MET A 68 -3.73 20.59 23.78
CA MET A 68 -2.55 19.85 23.35
C MET A 68 -2.92 18.40 22.97
N GLU A 69 -3.60 17.68 23.84
CA GLU A 69 -4.03 16.30 23.61
C GLU A 69 -4.98 16.20 22.38
N TYR A 70 -5.91 17.17 22.26
CA TYR A 70 -6.79 17.30 21.11
C TYR A 70 -5.99 17.45 19.79
N ASN A 71 -5.01 18.37 19.76
CA ASN A 71 -4.18 18.57 18.56
C ASN A 71 -3.35 17.33 18.21
N ILE A 72 -2.82 16.62 19.20
CA ILE A 72 -2.06 15.38 18.98
C ILE A 72 -2.94 14.32 18.32
N ILE A 73 -4.14 14.10 18.86
CA ILE A 73 -5.06 13.09 18.34
C ILE A 73 -5.57 13.50 16.96
N TRP A 74 -6.17 14.68 16.84
CA TRP A 74 -6.86 15.08 15.61
C TRP A 74 -5.95 15.52 14.48
N LYS A 75 -4.80 16.17 14.77
CA LYS A 75 -3.92 16.68 13.70
C LYS A 75 -2.75 15.77 13.35
N ILE A 76 -2.39 14.84 14.26
CA ILE A 76 -1.23 13.98 14.06
C ILE A 76 -1.63 12.51 13.98
N ARG A 77 -2.26 11.93 15.01
CA ARG A 77 -2.48 10.49 15.10
C ARG A 77 -3.56 10.00 14.15
N LEU A 78 -4.73 10.63 14.13
CA LEU A 78 -5.84 10.22 13.27
C LEU A 78 -5.51 10.28 11.77
N PRO A 79 -4.93 11.38 11.22
CA PRO A 79 -4.57 11.39 9.80
C PRO A 79 -3.60 10.28 9.41
N ARG A 80 -2.61 9.96 10.25
CA ARG A 80 -1.64 8.89 10.00
C ARG A 80 -2.30 7.52 9.94
N ILE A 81 -3.18 7.22 10.88
CA ILE A 81 -3.89 5.95 10.95
C ILE A 81 -4.81 5.79 9.74
N LEU A 82 -5.56 6.84 9.40
CA LEU A 82 -6.43 6.81 8.23
C LEU A 82 -5.64 6.63 6.92
N MET A 83 -4.51 7.32 6.79
CA MET A 83 -3.63 7.13 5.63
C MET A 83 -3.09 5.70 5.55
N ALA A 84 -2.65 5.13 6.67
CA ALA A 84 -2.18 3.75 6.71
C ALA A 84 -3.29 2.76 6.33
N ALA A 85 -4.51 2.98 6.79
CA ALA A 85 -5.66 2.15 6.46
C ALA A 85 -6.04 2.25 4.97
N ILE A 86 -6.12 3.48 4.42
CA ILE A 86 -6.50 3.71 3.02
C ILE A 86 -5.42 3.14 2.08
N LEU A 87 -4.16 3.47 2.31
CA LEU A 87 -3.06 3.01 1.45
C LEU A 87 -2.83 1.50 1.59
N GLY A 88 -2.96 0.94 2.79
CA GLY A 88 -2.91 -0.50 3.01
C GLY A 88 -4.05 -1.24 2.29
N GLY A 89 -5.27 -0.70 2.35
CA GLY A 89 -6.42 -1.22 1.60
C GLY A 89 -6.21 -1.14 0.09
N ALA A 90 -5.73 0.00 -0.42
CA ALA A 90 -5.44 0.19 -1.85
C ALA A 90 -4.34 -0.78 -2.33
N LEU A 91 -3.28 -0.97 -1.55
CA LEU A 91 -2.21 -1.90 -1.87
C LEU A 91 -2.69 -3.36 -1.86
N SER A 92 -3.55 -3.72 -0.90
CA SER A 92 -4.17 -5.05 -0.81
C SER A 92 -5.06 -5.33 -2.02
N LEU A 93 -5.89 -4.37 -2.43
CA LEU A 93 -6.73 -4.48 -3.63
C LEU A 93 -5.89 -4.60 -4.90
N SER A 94 -4.86 -3.76 -5.04
CA SER A 94 -3.92 -3.83 -6.17
C SER A 94 -3.22 -5.19 -6.24
N GLY A 95 -2.76 -5.71 -5.10
CA GLY A 95 -2.17 -7.04 -5.01
C GLY A 95 -3.14 -8.14 -5.45
N PHE A 96 -4.37 -8.10 -4.97
CA PHE A 96 -5.41 -9.05 -5.35
C PHE A 96 -5.71 -9.03 -6.86
N LEU A 97 -5.83 -7.84 -7.45
CA LEU A 97 -6.06 -7.69 -8.89
C LEU A 97 -4.89 -8.25 -9.71
N LEU A 98 -3.66 -7.97 -9.31
CA LEU A 98 -2.47 -8.50 -9.98
C LEU A 98 -2.37 -10.02 -9.84
N GLN A 99 -2.60 -10.58 -8.66
CA GLN A 99 -2.61 -12.02 -8.44
C GLN A 99 -3.67 -12.73 -9.29
N THR A 100 -4.84 -12.11 -9.41
CA THR A 100 -5.93 -12.63 -10.26
C THR A 100 -5.57 -12.54 -11.74
N PHE A 101 -5.00 -11.42 -12.18
CA PHE A 101 -4.61 -11.21 -13.57
C PHE A 101 -3.51 -12.18 -14.02
N PHE A 102 -2.49 -12.38 -13.17
CA PHE A 102 -1.37 -13.28 -13.47
C PHE A 102 -1.67 -14.75 -13.13
N GLU A 103 -2.84 -15.04 -12.56
CA GLU A 103 -3.20 -16.38 -12.04
C GLU A 103 -2.10 -16.95 -11.11
N ASN A 104 -1.44 -16.07 -10.36
CA ASN A 104 -0.28 -16.42 -9.55
C ASN A 104 -0.29 -15.66 -8.21
N PRO A 105 -0.29 -16.37 -7.07
CA PRO A 105 -0.32 -15.75 -5.74
C PRO A 105 0.95 -14.95 -5.39
N ILE A 106 2.04 -15.11 -6.15
CA ILE A 106 3.29 -14.36 -5.93
C ILE A 106 3.23 -12.99 -6.61
N ALA A 107 2.35 -12.79 -7.61
CA ALA A 107 2.27 -11.54 -8.33
C ALA A 107 1.82 -10.39 -7.41
N GLY A 108 2.62 -9.33 -7.39
CA GLY A 108 2.33 -8.13 -6.61
C GLY A 108 3.10 -6.92 -7.14
N PRO A 109 2.74 -5.69 -6.73
CA PRO A 109 3.36 -4.46 -7.23
C PRO A 109 4.88 -4.43 -7.03
N PHE A 110 5.37 -5.02 -5.94
CA PHE A 110 6.81 -5.10 -5.65
C PHE A 110 7.52 -6.09 -6.58
N VAL A 111 6.91 -7.24 -6.82
CA VAL A 111 7.48 -8.32 -7.64
C VAL A 111 7.58 -7.91 -9.11
N LEU A 112 6.65 -7.11 -9.59
CA LEU A 112 6.62 -6.60 -10.97
C LEU A 112 7.60 -5.46 -11.25
N GLY A 113 8.46 -5.11 -10.29
CA GLY A 113 9.46 -4.06 -10.47
C GLY A 113 8.92 -2.63 -10.51
N ILE A 114 7.62 -2.42 -10.29
CA ILE A 114 6.98 -1.09 -10.29
C ILE A 114 7.61 -0.21 -9.20
N SER A 115 7.81 -0.75 -8.00
CA SER A 115 8.45 -0.04 -6.90
C SER A 115 9.94 0.24 -7.15
N SER A 116 10.66 -0.70 -7.80
CA SER A 116 12.06 -0.50 -8.18
C SER A 116 12.19 0.60 -9.24
N GLY A 117 11.27 0.65 -10.21
CA GLY A 117 11.20 1.72 -11.20
C GLY A 117 10.93 3.09 -10.55
N ALA A 118 10.00 3.15 -9.60
CA ALA A 118 9.75 4.36 -8.82
C ALA A 118 11.01 4.83 -8.08
N LYS A 119 11.68 3.92 -7.35
CA LYS A 119 12.91 4.21 -6.60
C LYS A 119 14.04 4.68 -7.52
N MET A 120 14.19 4.08 -8.69
CA MET A 120 15.20 4.45 -9.68
C MET A 120 15.06 5.91 -10.12
N VAL A 121 13.85 6.35 -10.51
CA VAL A 121 13.64 7.73 -10.97
C VAL A 121 13.74 8.72 -9.82
N VAL A 122 13.32 8.34 -8.62
CA VAL A 122 13.51 9.17 -7.41
C VAL A 122 14.99 9.32 -7.08
N ALA A 123 15.79 8.26 -7.16
CA ALA A 123 17.24 8.31 -6.95
C ALA A 123 17.90 9.26 -7.97
N LEU A 124 17.56 9.12 -9.24
CA LEU A 124 18.04 10.03 -10.29
C LEU A 124 17.63 11.49 -10.00
N ALA A 125 16.38 11.73 -9.59
CA ALA A 125 15.90 13.04 -9.24
C ALA A 125 16.66 13.62 -8.02
N MET A 126 16.84 12.86 -6.96
CA MET A 126 17.56 13.30 -5.77
C MET A 126 19.03 13.63 -6.07
N ILE A 127 19.73 12.75 -6.75
CA ILE A 127 21.18 12.85 -6.93
C ILE A 127 21.54 13.88 -8.02
N TYR A 128 20.84 13.90 -9.15
CA TYR A 128 21.18 14.79 -10.26
C TYR A 128 20.49 16.16 -10.23
N PHE A 129 19.24 16.22 -9.77
CA PHE A 129 18.51 17.48 -9.75
C PHE A 129 18.70 18.25 -8.45
N LEU A 130 18.99 17.59 -7.34
CA LEU A 130 19.03 18.16 -6.00
C LEU A 130 20.41 18.62 -5.57
N GLY A 131 21.48 18.07 -6.09
CA GLY A 131 22.82 18.62 -5.92
C GLY A 131 22.93 20.09 -6.41
N ARG A 132 21.90 20.59 -7.13
CA ARG A 132 21.79 21.98 -7.59
C ARG A 132 20.73 22.83 -6.89
N PHE A 133 19.76 22.24 -6.19
CA PHE A 133 18.64 22.95 -5.55
C PHE A 133 18.48 22.46 -4.10
N GLN A 134 18.74 23.31 -3.15
CA GLN A 134 18.87 22.99 -1.71
C GLN A 134 17.63 22.38 -1.02
N VAL A 135 16.47 22.28 -1.65
CA VAL A 135 15.25 21.71 -1.02
C VAL A 135 14.41 20.95 -2.05
N VAL A 136 14.19 19.66 -1.79
CA VAL A 136 13.26 18.84 -2.56
C VAL A 136 11.86 18.99 -2.04
N SER A 137 10.96 19.41 -2.88
CA SER A 137 9.54 19.34 -2.58
C SER A 137 9.07 17.87 -2.57
N SER A 138 8.27 17.49 -1.57
CA SER A 138 7.62 16.16 -1.54
C SER A 138 6.82 15.89 -2.83
N TYR A 139 6.25 16.91 -3.46
CA TYR A 139 5.54 16.78 -4.73
C TYR A 139 6.45 16.35 -5.88
N THR A 140 7.69 16.85 -5.92
CA THR A 140 8.68 16.44 -6.94
C THR A 140 9.00 14.97 -6.84
N LEU A 141 9.18 14.47 -5.62
CA LEU A 141 9.45 13.04 -5.38
C LEU A 141 8.25 12.15 -5.73
N ILE A 142 7.03 12.60 -5.45
CA ILE A 142 5.79 11.90 -5.83
C ILE A 142 5.69 11.78 -7.35
N ILE A 143 5.91 12.89 -8.07
CA ILE A 143 5.89 12.91 -9.54
C ILE A 143 7.00 12.01 -10.11
N ALA A 144 8.21 12.09 -9.57
CA ALA A 144 9.33 11.26 -9.99
C ALA A 144 9.02 9.75 -9.77
N ALA A 145 8.48 9.39 -8.61
CA ALA A 145 8.07 8.03 -8.31
C ALA A 145 6.96 7.54 -9.27
N PHE A 146 5.98 8.39 -9.56
CA PHE A 146 4.90 8.07 -10.49
C PHE A 146 5.43 7.84 -11.92
N ILE A 147 6.32 8.70 -12.40
CA ILE A 147 6.97 8.52 -13.70
C ILE A 147 7.76 7.20 -13.74
N GLY A 148 8.54 6.92 -12.71
CA GLY A 148 9.31 5.67 -12.62
C GLY A 148 8.43 4.43 -12.61
N SER A 149 7.32 4.45 -11.90
CA SER A 149 6.34 3.35 -11.90
C SER A 149 5.67 3.17 -13.26
N LEU A 150 5.36 4.27 -13.97
CA LEU A 150 4.80 4.23 -15.32
C LEU A 150 5.81 3.67 -16.34
N ILE A 151 7.09 4.01 -16.24
CA ILE A 151 8.14 3.46 -17.11
C ILE A 151 8.23 1.95 -16.92
N ALA A 152 8.30 1.47 -15.68
CA ALA A 152 8.35 0.03 -15.39
C ALA A 152 7.08 -0.69 -15.89
N THR A 153 5.91 -0.15 -15.61
CA THR A 153 4.63 -0.69 -16.09
C THR A 153 4.54 -0.68 -17.61
N GLY A 154 4.93 0.42 -18.24
CA GLY A 154 4.96 0.56 -19.69
C GLY A 154 5.86 -0.48 -20.36
N PHE A 155 7.01 -0.76 -19.77
CA PHE A 155 7.89 -1.83 -20.24
C PHE A 155 7.22 -3.20 -20.18
N ILE A 156 6.56 -3.54 -19.04
CA ILE A 156 5.81 -4.79 -18.89
C ILE A 156 4.71 -4.90 -19.95
N LEU A 157 3.97 -3.81 -20.19
CA LEU A 157 2.91 -3.78 -21.21
C LEU A 157 3.47 -3.95 -22.64
N LEU A 158 4.63 -3.39 -22.94
CA LEU A 158 5.29 -3.59 -24.24
C LEU A 158 5.72 -5.05 -24.43
N VAL A 159 6.30 -5.64 -23.40
CA VAL A 159 6.75 -7.04 -23.42
C VAL A 159 5.56 -7.99 -23.49
N SER A 160 4.45 -7.67 -22.81
CA SER A 160 3.23 -8.49 -22.80
C SER A 160 2.62 -8.72 -24.19
N ARG A 161 2.85 -7.79 -25.12
CA ARG A 161 2.38 -7.93 -26.51
C ARG A 161 3.08 -9.07 -27.27
N ARG A 162 4.21 -9.55 -26.79
CA ARG A 162 5.02 -10.61 -27.43
C ARG A 162 5.07 -11.90 -26.62
N ILE A 163 4.59 -11.87 -25.39
CA ILE A 163 4.62 -13.02 -24.47
C ILE A 163 3.20 -13.49 -24.20
N ASN A 164 2.90 -14.72 -24.57
CA ASN A 164 1.56 -15.32 -24.36
C ASN A 164 1.43 -16.06 -23.01
N HIS A 165 2.52 -16.26 -22.28
CA HIS A 165 2.51 -17.00 -21.02
C HIS A 165 2.64 -16.05 -19.82
N MET A 166 1.65 -16.06 -18.92
CA MET A 166 1.62 -15.20 -17.73
C MET A 166 2.83 -15.39 -16.81
N ALA A 167 3.31 -16.64 -16.65
CA ALA A 167 4.51 -16.91 -15.86
C ALA A 167 5.76 -16.22 -16.44
N THR A 168 5.93 -16.23 -17.77
CA THR A 168 7.04 -15.55 -18.44
C THR A 168 6.94 -14.03 -18.30
N LEU A 169 5.74 -13.48 -18.36
CA LEU A 169 5.50 -12.06 -18.14
C LEU A 169 5.84 -11.63 -16.71
N LEU A 170 5.53 -12.48 -15.72
CA LEU A 170 5.91 -12.25 -14.33
C LEU A 170 7.44 -12.23 -14.17
N VAL A 171 8.15 -13.18 -14.80
CA VAL A 171 9.63 -13.20 -14.80
C VAL A 171 10.19 -11.93 -15.45
N ALA A 172 9.60 -11.47 -16.56
CA ALA A 172 10.01 -10.21 -17.20
C ALA A 172 9.85 -9.01 -16.25
N GLY A 173 8.76 -8.97 -15.45
CA GLY A 173 8.55 -7.96 -14.41
C GLY A 173 9.63 -8.00 -13.33
N ILE A 174 10.01 -9.19 -12.86
CA ILE A 174 11.11 -9.37 -11.91
C ILE A 174 12.42 -8.87 -12.49
N MET A 175 12.71 -9.21 -13.75
CA MET A 175 13.95 -8.80 -14.41
C MET A 175 14.05 -7.29 -14.58
N ILE A 176 12.94 -6.59 -14.94
CA ILE A 176 12.95 -5.13 -14.98
C ILE A 176 13.19 -4.53 -13.59
N GLY A 177 12.65 -5.15 -12.54
CA GLY A 177 12.92 -4.75 -11.16
C GLY A 177 14.40 -4.80 -10.81
N TYR A 178 15.10 -5.88 -11.19
CA TYR A 178 16.55 -6.00 -11.00
C TYR A 178 17.33 -4.98 -11.82
N ILE A 179 16.94 -4.72 -13.06
CA ILE A 179 17.58 -3.70 -13.90
C ILE A 179 17.44 -2.33 -13.25
N CYS A 180 16.23 -1.94 -12.80
CA CYS A 180 16.01 -0.69 -12.11
C CYS A 180 16.82 -0.57 -10.81
N SER A 181 16.94 -1.67 -10.06
CA SER A 181 17.75 -1.71 -8.84
C SER A 181 19.25 -1.54 -9.17
N ALA A 182 19.77 -2.24 -10.17
CA ALA A 182 21.15 -2.11 -10.59
C ALA A 182 21.50 -0.68 -11.05
N VAL A 183 20.58 -0.02 -11.80
CA VAL A 183 20.74 1.39 -12.17
C VAL A 183 20.73 2.28 -10.92
N THR A 184 19.85 2.02 -9.97
CA THR A 184 19.79 2.77 -8.71
C THR A 184 21.11 2.65 -7.94
N ASP A 185 21.62 1.41 -7.77
CA ASP A 185 22.87 1.14 -7.04
C ASP A 185 24.07 1.79 -7.74
N PHE A 186 24.10 1.76 -9.07
CA PHE A 186 25.13 2.44 -9.86
C PHE A 186 25.10 3.96 -9.63
N VAL A 187 23.91 4.58 -9.66
CA VAL A 187 23.75 6.03 -9.44
C VAL A 187 24.15 6.41 -8.02
N VAL A 188 23.76 5.61 -7.03
CA VAL A 188 24.09 5.80 -5.60
C VAL A 188 25.61 5.77 -5.35
N THR A 189 26.38 5.04 -6.16
CA THR A 189 27.86 5.00 -6.02
C THR A 189 28.50 6.38 -6.23
N PHE A 190 27.86 7.30 -6.95
CA PHE A 190 28.35 8.66 -7.21
C PHE A 190 27.62 9.73 -6.38
N ALA A 191 26.78 9.32 -5.45
CA ALA A 191 25.99 10.22 -4.61
C ALA A 191 26.76 10.67 -3.38
N GLU A 192 26.38 11.81 -2.82
CA GLU A 192 26.83 12.25 -1.50
C GLU A 192 26.14 11.42 -0.39
N ASP A 193 26.80 11.26 0.76
CA ASP A 193 26.26 10.49 1.90
C ASP A 193 24.88 11.00 2.34
N SER A 194 24.66 12.31 2.29
CA SER A 194 23.35 12.93 2.60
C SER A 194 22.24 12.46 1.68
N ASP A 195 22.50 12.29 0.38
CA ASP A 195 21.53 11.85 -0.61
C ASP A 195 21.21 10.37 -0.46
N ILE A 196 22.22 9.57 -0.10
CA ILE A 196 22.05 8.15 0.21
C ILE A 196 21.12 7.97 1.40
N VAL A 197 21.36 8.72 2.50
CA VAL A 197 20.51 8.69 3.70
C VAL A 197 19.07 9.13 3.37
N ASN A 198 18.91 10.21 2.59
CA ASN A 198 17.62 10.74 2.19
C ASN A 198 16.85 9.72 1.31
N LEU A 199 17.52 9.11 0.32
CA LEU A 199 16.94 8.08 -0.54
C LEU A 199 16.54 6.85 0.25
N HIS A 200 17.37 6.42 1.21
CA HIS A 200 17.06 5.30 2.08
C HIS A 200 15.83 5.59 2.95
N GLY A 201 15.80 6.75 3.61
CA GLY A 201 14.65 7.19 4.40
C GLY A 201 13.36 7.29 3.57
N TRP A 202 13.45 7.82 2.35
CA TRP A 202 12.33 7.89 1.43
C TRP A 202 11.85 6.48 1.03
N SER A 203 12.77 5.55 0.72
CA SER A 203 12.42 4.21 0.26
C SER A 203 11.76 3.34 1.34
N GLN A 204 12.03 3.60 2.62
CA GLN A 204 11.35 2.93 3.73
C GLN A 204 9.91 3.43 3.92
N GLY A 205 9.62 4.64 3.46
CA GLY A 205 8.33 5.29 3.65
C GLY A 205 8.09 5.78 5.08
N SER A 206 7.24 6.78 5.22
CA SER A 206 6.85 7.31 6.52
C SER A 206 5.49 8.00 6.46
N PHE A 207 4.66 7.74 7.46
CA PHE A 207 3.41 8.47 7.69
C PHE A 207 3.58 9.70 8.60
N SER A 208 4.82 10.04 9.02
CA SER A 208 5.06 11.09 10.02
C SER A 208 4.58 12.48 9.60
N GLY A 209 4.66 12.80 8.32
CA GLY A 209 4.21 14.09 7.75
C GLY A 209 2.75 14.14 7.30
N MET A 210 1.97 13.07 7.50
CA MET A 210 0.59 13.01 7.00
C MET A 210 -0.34 13.90 7.79
N ASN A 211 -1.20 14.62 7.06
CA ASN A 211 -2.21 15.54 7.58
C ASN A 211 -3.56 15.34 6.88
N TRP A 212 -4.59 16.08 7.31
CA TRP A 212 -5.94 15.96 6.73
C TRP A 212 -6.02 16.31 5.26
N SER A 213 -5.17 17.19 4.75
CA SER A 213 -5.13 17.52 3.31
C SER A 213 -4.68 16.31 2.50
N ASN A 214 -3.66 15.59 2.99
CA ASN A 214 -3.19 14.35 2.38
C ASN A 214 -4.28 13.26 2.41
N VAL A 215 -4.96 13.08 3.56
CA VAL A 215 -6.07 12.11 3.68
C VAL A 215 -7.18 12.41 2.68
N LYS A 216 -7.60 13.68 2.55
CA LYS A 216 -8.61 14.08 1.58
C LYS A 216 -8.18 13.82 0.14
N ALA A 217 -6.96 14.22 -0.23
CA ALA A 217 -6.44 14.02 -1.58
C ALA A 217 -6.39 12.52 -1.95
N VAL A 218 -5.82 11.68 -1.06
CA VAL A 218 -5.70 10.24 -1.30
C VAL A 218 -7.07 9.56 -1.29
N SER A 219 -7.96 9.91 -0.35
CA SER A 219 -9.32 9.35 -0.33
C SER A 219 -10.07 9.69 -1.61
N TYR A 220 -9.96 10.92 -2.11
CA TYR A 220 -10.58 11.32 -3.36
C TYR A 220 -10.05 10.50 -4.55
N THR A 221 -8.73 10.38 -4.68
CA THR A 221 -8.12 9.66 -5.80
C THR A 221 -8.38 8.15 -5.78
N HIS A 222 -8.48 7.52 -4.61
CA HIS A 222 -8.66 6.07 -4.50
C HIS A 222 -10.13 5.62 -4.37
N LEU A 223 -11.04 6.51 -3.92
CA LEU A 223 -12.44 6.15 -3.72
C LEU A 223 -13.37 6.67 -4.84
N THR A 224 -12.92 7.66 -5.62
CA THR A 224 -13.75 8.30 -6.66
C THR A 224 -13.32 7.98 -8.10
N LEU A 225 -12.19 7.29 -8.29
CA LEU A 225 -11.85 6.79 -9.62
C LEU A 225 -12.76 5.61 -9.95
N PRO A 226 -13.42 5.63 -11.13
CA PRO A 226 -14.27 4.56 -11.61
C PRO A 226 -13.47 3.29 -11.91
#